data_a6216f0e43138564baacdd443abdca9e
#
_entry.id   a6216f0e43138564baacdd443abdca9e
#
_cell.length_a   1.000
_cell.length_b   1.000
_cell.length_c   1.000
_cell.angle_alpha   90.00
_cell.angle_beta   90.00
_cell.angle_gamma   90.00
#
_symmetry.space_group_name_H-M   'P 1'
#
loop_
_entity.id
_entity.type
_entity.pdbx_description
1 polymer ?
#
loop_
_entity_poly.entity_id
_entity_poly.type
_entity_poly.pdbx_seq_one_letter_code
_entity_poly.pdbx_strand_id
1 'polypeptide(L)'
;STGAALVMVIRAAGYKDIEAVEGGHYAAGYANYARERGWLDAGQLENLDGAISRLAVAQLAARALGLELDEEGTSPFADTQDSCAAALYQAGIVAGSEENGQLLFHPEASITRAEISVIVWQIQQYVSHIHFGSYTVDILENVPVNPYDPQNFVLEGDRMTYTGEGMETALGVDVSSYQGSVDWEKAAEDGIDFAMIRVGYRGYGQEGKLMEDTAFRDNLQGALDAGLEVGVYFFSQAITEEEAREEADFVLELIDGYDLTYPV
;
A
#
# COMPACT_ATOMS: atom_id res chain seq x y z
N SER A 1 5.95 25.10 -17.90
CA SER A 1 6.76 24.17 -18.73
C SER A 1 6.69 22.76 -18.18
N THR A 2 7.06 21.80 -19.01
CA THR A 2 7.16 20.37 -18.67
C THR A 2 8.06 20.16 -17.44
N GLY A 3 9.25 20.76 -17.43
CA GLY A 3 10.17 20.64 -16.30
C GLY A 3 9.59 21.16 -14.99
N ALA A 4 8.86 22.28 -15.03
CA ALA A 4 8.21 22.79 -13.83
C ALA A 4 7.09 21.85 -13.33
N ALA A 5 6.32 21.27 -14.23
CA ALA A 5 5.27 20.30 -13.89
C ALA A 5 5.86 19.04 -13.24
N LEU A 6 6.92 18.48 -13.83
CA LEU A 6 7.65 17.33 -13.26
C LEU A 6 8.06 17.58 -11.81
N VAL A 7 8.78 18.67 -11.57
CA VAL A 7 9.26 19.01 -10.22
C VAL A 7 8.10 19.15 -9.23
N MET A 8 7.06 19.90 -9.61
CA MET A 8 5.92 20.18 -8.72
C MET A 8 5.13 18.92 -8.39
N VAL A 9 4.76 18.13 -9.40
CA VAL A 9 3.92 16.92 -9.22
C VAL A 9 4.69 15.84 -8.46
N ILE A 10 5.92 15.53 -8.87
CA ILE A 10 6.72 14.48 -8.27
C ILE A 10 7.03 14.79 -6.78
N ARG A 11 7.37 16.05 -6.49
CA ARG A 11 7.59 16.47 -5.09
C ARG A 11 6.31 16.46 -4.26
N ALA A 12 5.19 16.85 -4.84
CA ALA A 12 3.89 16.79 -4.17
C ALA A 12 3.48 15.36 -3.86
N ALA A 13 3.80 14.39 -4.73
CA ALA A 13 3.59 12.97 -4.51
C ALA A 13 4.54 12.34 -3.47
N GLY A 14 5.47 13.12 -2.89
CA GLY A 14 6.33 12.67 -1.79
C GLY A 14 7.80 12.43 -2.15
N TYR A 15 8.17 12.41 -3.42
CA TYR A 15 9.55 12.15 -3.88
C TYR A 15 10.40 13.43 -3.82
N LYS A 16 11.18 13.61 -2.75
CA LYS A 16 11.90 14.87 -2.47
C LYS A 16 13.40 14.81 -2.77
N ASP A 17 14.01 13.63 -2.64
CA ASP A 17 15.46 13.43 -2.68
C ASP A 17 15.94 12.95 -4.05
N ILE A 18 15.54 13.66 -5.12
CA ILE A 18 15.95 13.36 -6.49
C ILE A 18 17.19 14.20 -6.83
N GLU A 19 18.27 13.52 -7.21
CA GLU A 19 19.55 14.16 -7.53
C GLU A 19 19.47 15.02 -8.79
N ALA A 20 20.10 16.20 -8.71
CA ALA A 20 20.25 17.08 -9.85
C ALA A 20 21.28 16.51 -10.84
N VAL A 21 21.04 16.68 -12.13
CA VAL A 21 22.02 16.35 -13.18
C VAL A 21 22.98 17.51 -13.34
N GLU A 22 24.29 17.27 -13.08
CA GLU A 22 25.31 18.29 -13.18
C GLU A 22 25.40 18.88 -14.60
N GLY A 23 25.34 20.21 -14.70
CA GLY A 23 25.34 20.92 -15.98
C GLY A 23 24.08 20.76 -16.83
N GLY A 24 23.08 20.01 -16.35
CA GLY A 24 21.82 19.77 -17.04
C GLY A 24 20.74 20.81 -16.74
N HIS A 25 19.57 20.61 -17.35
CA HIS A 25 18.38 21.36 -17.00
C HIS A 25 17.96 21.08 -15.55
N TYR A 26 17.44 22.06 -14.80
CA TYR A 26 17.07 21.92 -13.38
C TYR A 26 16.10 20.77 -13.09
N ALA A 27 15.28 20.39 -14.09
CA ALA A 27 14.34 19.28 -13.97
C ALA A 27 14.86 17.96 -14.59
N ALA A 28 16.12 17.89 -15.02
CA ALA A 28 16.66 16.71 -15.71
C ALA A 28 16.65 15.46 -14.82
N GLY A 29 16.96 15.60 -13.52
CA GLY A 29 16.88 14.51 -12.55
C GLY A 29 15.44 13.97 -12.44
N TYR A 30 14.46 14.85 -12.34
CA TYR A 30 13.05 14.47 -12.30
C TYR A 30 12.56 13.82 -13.60
N ALA A 31 13.06 14.28 -14.76
CA ALA A 31 12.74 13.68 -16.04
C ALA A 31 13.31 12.25 -16.16
N ASN A 32 14.55 12.04 -15.72
CA ASN A 32 15.16 10.72 -15.68
C ASN A 32 14.39 9.79 -14.73
N TYR A 33 14.07 10.27 -13.54
CA TYR A 33 13.31 9.55 -12.54
C TYR A 33 11.94 9.10 -13.06
N ALA A 34 11.19 10.00 -13.72
CA ALA A 34 9.90 9.69 -14.32
C ALA A 34 10.01 8.70 -15.49
N ARG A 35 11.08 8.80 -16.29
CA ARG A 35 11.33 7.89 -17.41
C ARG A 35 11.66 6.48 -16.96
N GLU A 36 12.56 6.34 -15.99
CA GLU A 36 12.98 5.06 -15.42
C GLU A 36 11.81 4.27 -14.81
N ARG A 37 10.82 4.97 -14.27
CA ARG A 37 9.59 4.40 -13.71
C ARG A 37 8.44 4.25 -14.70
N GLY A 38 8.63 4.64 -15.95
CA GLY A 38 7.58 4.58 -16.97
C GLY A 38 6.38 5.52 -16.69
N TRP A 39 6.59 6.59 -15.91
CA TRP A 39 5.51 7.53 -15.60
C TRP A 39 5.14 8.41 -16.79
N LEU A 40 6.12 8.76 -17.61
CA LEU A 40 5.95 9.47 -18.86
C LEU A 40 6.84 8.86 -19.97
N ASP A 41 6.38 8.96 -21.20
CA ASP A 41 7.13 8.50 -22.36
C ASP A 41 8.30 9.44 -22.71
N ALA A 42 9.32 8.89 -23.38
CA ALA A 42 10.49 9.66 -23.77
C ALA A 42 10.14 10.92 -24.57
N GLY A 43 9.18 10.83 -25.51
CA GLY A 43 8.72 11.97 -26.32
C GLY A 43 8.10 13.10 -25.50
N GLN A 44 7.42 12.78 -24.40
CA GLN A 44 6.84 13.76 -23.49
C GLN A 44 7.91 14.50 -22.67
N LEU A 45 9.12 13.93 -22.56
CA LEU A 45 10.24 14.44 -21.79
C LEU A 45 11.34 15.11 -22.62
N GLU A 46 11.22 15.16 -23.95
CA GLU A 46 12.24 15.73 -24.85
C GLU A 46 12.44 17.24 -24.66
N ASN A 47 11.36 17.97 -24.39
CA ASN A 47 11.40 19.43 -24.26
C ASN A 47 10.93 19.88 -22.88
N LEU A 48 11.85 20.00 -21.93
CA LEU A 48 11.56 20.39 -20.55
C LEU A 48 11.12 21.87 -20.41
N ASP A 49 11.46 22.73 -21.36
CA ASP A 49 11.02 24.12 -21.40
C ASP A 49 9.66 24.30 -22.11
N GLY A 50 9.23 23.30 -22.84
CA GLY A 50 7.97 23.30 -23.59
C GLY A 50 6.73 23.24 -22.71
N ALA A 51 5.57 23.40 -23.34
CA ALA A 51 4.28 23.18 -22.69
C ALA A 51 4.07 21.66 -22.48
N ILE A 52 3.32 21.33 -21.44
CA ILE A 52 2.88 19.96 -21.17
C ILE A 52 1.35 19.89 -21.26
N SER A 53 0.83 18.79 -21.80
CA SER A 53 -0.62 18.59 -21.91
C SER A 53 -1.22 18.23 -20.55
N ARG A 54 -2.52 18.46 -20.40
CA ARG A 54 -3.26 18.07 -19.21
C ARG A 54 -3.21 16.57 -19.00
N LEU A 55 -3.30 15.79 -20.08
CA LEU A 55 -3.19 14.34 -20.02
C LEU A 55 -1.81 13.87 -19.50
N ALA A 56 -0.73 14.44 -20.02
CA ALA A 56 0.61 14.07 -19.54
C ALA A 56 0.81 14.37 -18.04
N VAL A 57 0.23 15.48 -17.55
CA VAL A 57 0.24 15.76 -16.09
C VAL A 57 -0.60 14.74 -15.32
N ALA A 58 -1.74 14.31 -15.86
CA ALA A 58 -2.57 13.28 -15.24
C ALA A 58 -1.84 11.92 -15.18
N GLN A 59 -1.22 11.52 -16.27
CA GLN A 59 -0.43 10.28 -16.33
C GLN A 59 0.73 10.30 -15.31
N LEU A 60 1.45 11.42 -15.25
CA LEU A 60 2.50 11.63 -14.26
C LEU A 60 1.97 11.53 -12.82
N ALA A 61 0.88 12.21 -12.53
CA ALA A 61 0.34 12.28 -11.17
C ALA A 61 -0.24 10.93 -10.71
N ALA A 62 -1.05 10.27 -11.53
CA ALA A 62 -1.66 9.00 -11.20
C ALA A 62 -0.62 7.90 -10.95
N ARG A 63 0.40 7.83 -11.81
CA ARG A 63 1.49 6.85 -11.69
C ARG A 63 2.44 7.17 -10.53
N ALA A 64 2.74 8.45 -10.31
CA ALA A 64 3.56 8.86 -9.16
C ALA A 64 2.88 8.60 -7.81
N LEU A 65 1.55 8.65 -7.77
CA LEU A 65 0.75 8.31 -6.58
C LEU A 65 0.50 6.81 -6.44
N GLY A 66 0.85 5.99 -7.44
CA GLY A 66 0.58 4.56 -7.44
C GLY A 66 -0.91 4.24 -7.43
N LEU A 67 -1.75 5.08 -8.08
CA LEU A 67 -3.19 4.83 -8.15
C LEU A 67 -3.48 3.56 -8.93
N GLU A 68 -4.46 2.81 -8.49
CA GLU A 68 -4.98 1.67 -9.25
C GLU A 68 -5.61 2.15 -10.55
N LEU A 69 -5.15 1.59 -11.68
CA LEU A 69 -5.60 1.97 -13.01
C LEU A 69 -6.53 0.88 -13.55
N ASP A 70 -7.79 1.23 -13.76
CA ASP A 70 -8.77 0.35 -14.41
C ASP A 70 -8.70 0.56 -15.93
N GLU A 71 -7.93 -0.29 -16.61
CA GLU A 71 -7.73 -0.23 -18.08
C GLU A 71 -8.98 -0.69 -18.85
N GLU A 72 -9.88 -1.44 -18.22
CA GLU A 72 -11.12 -1.92 -18.83
C GLU A 72 -12.33 -1.06 -18.43
N GLY A 73 -12.14 -0.16 -17.46
CA GLY A 73 -13.17 0.71 -16.92
C GLY A 73 -13.60 1.82 -17.87
N THR A 74 -14.75 2.38 -17.59
CA THR A 74 -15.29 3.51 -18.37
C THR A 74 -14.81 4.83 -17.76
N SER A 75 -14.18 5.67 -18.57
CA SER A 75 -13.82 7.03 -18.13
C SER A 75 -15.08 7.87 -17.84
N PRO A 76 -15.07 8.70 -16.79
CA PRO A 76 -16.15 9.68 -16.54
C PRO A 76 -16.15 10.81 -17.59
N PHE A 77 -15.05 10.97 -18.34
CA PHE A 77 -14.87 12.03 -19.32
C PHE A 77 -15.29 11.58 -20.72
N ALA A 78 -16.05 12.43 -21.42
CA ALA A 78 -16.53 12.11 -22.76
C ALA A 78 -15.43 12.21 -23.84
N ASP A 79 -14.37 12.94 -23.56
CA ASP A 79 -13.28 13.26 -24.51
C ASP A 79 -11.98 12.48 -24.27
N THR A 80 -11.92 11.59 -23.28
CA THR A 80 -10.78 10.69 -23.04
C THR A 80 -11.21 9.40 -22.36
N GLN A 81 -10.55 8.28 -22.72
CA GLN A 81 -10.68 6.98 -22.06
C GLN A 81 -9.43 6.61 -21.28
N ASP A 82 -8.52 7.57 -21.03
CA ASP A 82 -7.27 7.33 -20.30
C ASP A 82 -7.54 6.98 -18.85
N SER A 83 -7.02 5.83 -18.40
CA SER A 83 -7.22 5.28 -17.06
C SER A 83 -6.61 6.16 -15.97
N CYS A 84 -5.50 6.86 -16.26
CA CYS A 84 -4.88 7.79 -15.30
C CYS A 84 -5.78 9.01 -15.04
N ALA A 85 -6.43 9.56 -16.08
CA ALA A 85 -7.36 10.66 -15.92
C ALA A 85 -8.59 10.22 -15.10
N ALA A 86 -9.11 9.00 -15.35
CA ALA A 86 -10.22 8.42 -14.62
C ALA A 86 -9.85 8.18 -13.14
N ALA A 87 -8.68 7.60 -12.87
CA ALA A 87 -8.21 7.34 -11.51
C ALA A 87 -8.03 8.63 -10.69
N LEU A 88 -7.48 9.69 -11.29
CA LEU A 88 -7.38 11.00 -10.60
C LEU A 88 -8.74 11.63 -10.31
N TYR A 89 -9.72 11.43 -11.19
CA TYR A 89 -11.10 11.88 -10.92
C TYR A 89 -11.72 11.12 -9.74
N GLN A 90 -11.56 9.81 -9.70
CA GLN A 90 -12.02 8.97 -8.58
C GLN A 90 -11.34 9.35 -7.26
N ALA A 91 -10.04 9.68 -7.31
CA ALA A 91 -9.28 10.17 -6.16
C ALA A 91 -9.62 11.63 -5.76
N GLY A 92 -10.50 12.32 -6.50
CA GLY A 92 -10.87 13.70 -6.22
C GLY A 92 -9.79 14.75 -6.53
N ILE A 93 -8.73 14.35 -7.27
CA ILE A 93 -7.60 15.23 -7.61
C ILE A 93 -7.91 16.12 -8.81
N VAL A 94 -8.73 15.64 -9.73
CA VAL A 94 -9.24 16.40 -10.88
C VAL A 94 -10.76 16.33 -10.96
N ALA A 95 -11.40 17.38 -11.47
CA ALA A 95 -12.86 17.44 -11.56
C ALA A 95 -13.39 17.47 -13.01
N GLY A 96 -12.58 17.87 -13.98
CA GLY A 96 -13.02 18.16 -15.35
C GLY A 96 -13.85 19.45 -15.46
N SER A 97 -14.43 19.67 -16.63
CA SER A 97 -15.38 20.78 -16.91
C SER A 97 -16.66 20.26 -17.51
N GLU A 98 -17.79 20.81 -17.09
CA GLU A 98 -19.10 20.44 -17.64
C GLU A 98 -19.43 21.35 -18.84
N GLU A 99 -19.56 20.78 -20.01
CA GLU A 99 -19.89 21.47 -21.26
C GLU A 99 -20.99 20.70 -22.00
N ASN A 100 -22.08 21.37 -22.31
CA ASN A 100 -23.24 20.81 -23.02
C ASN A 100 -23.80 19.52 -22.38
N GLY A 101 -23.72 19.39 -21.03
CA GLY A 101 -24.18 18.23 -20.29
C GLY A 101 -23.23 17.03 -20.35
N GLN A 102 -22.00 17.23 -20.79
CA GLN A 102 -20.93 16.24 -20.78
C GLN A 102 -19.78 16.72 -19.91
N LEU A 103 -19.16 15.79 -19.19
CA LEU A 103 -17.93 16.05 -18.45
C LEU A 103 -16.73 15.87 -19.38
N LEU A 104 -15.92 16.91 -19.52
CA LEU A 104 -14.73 16.92 -20.37
C LEU A 104 -13.45 17.10 -19.57
N PHE A 105 -12.39 16.44 -20.00
CA PHE A 105 -11.06 16.53 -19.40
C PHE A 105 -10.14 17.50 -20.14
N HIS A 106 -10.33 17.65 -21.45
CA HIS A 106 -9.46 18.38 -22.38
C HIS A 106 -8.02 17.85 -22.40
N PRO A 107 -7.81 16.58 -22.77
CA PRO A 107 -6.54 15.88 -22.64
C PRO A 107 -5.37 16.57 -23.36
N GLU A 108 -5.60 17.12 -24.56
CA GLU A 108 -4.57 17.75 -25.39
C GLU A 108 -4.32 19.22 -25.02
N ALA A 109 -5.15 19.83 -24.19
CA ALA A 109 -4.96 21.22 -23.79
C ALA A 109 -3.68 21.36 -22.94
N SER A 110 -2.90 22.41 -23.22
CA SER A 110 -1.77 22.77 -22.38
C SER A 110 -2.24 23.22 -21.00
N ILE A 111 -1.70 22.63 -19.95
CA ILE A 111 -2.06 22.98 -18.57
C ILE A 111 -1.50 24.36 -18.18
N THR A 112 -2.31 25.17 -17.56
CA THR A 112 -1.90 26.46 -17.03
C THR A 112 -1.25 26.34 -15.63
N ARG A 113 -0.57 27.44 -15.18
CA ARG A 113 -0.01 27.48 -13.83
C ARG A 113 -1.08 27.39 -12.73
N ALA A 114 -2.24 27.98 -12.95
CA ALA A 114 -3.33 27.93 -12.00
C ALA A 114 -3.88 26.50 -11.84
N GLU A 115 -4.11 25.84 -12.96
CA GLU A 115 -4.63 24.46 -12.97
C GLU A 115 -3.66 23.46 -12.32
N ILE A 116 -2.37 23.55 -12.64
CA ILE A 116 -1.39 22.65 -12.04
C ILE A 116 -1.22 22.93 -10.53
N SER A 117 -1.39 24.20 -10.09
CA SER A 117 -1.35 24.51 -8.66
C SER A 117 -2.50 23.88 -7.90
N VAL A 118 -3.69 23.79 -8.51
CA VAL A 118 -4.82 23.08 -7.92
C VAL A 118 -4.54 21.59 -7.83
N ILE A 119 -4.04 20.98 -8.91
CA ILE A 119 -3.67 19.55 -8.91
C ILE A 119 -2.62 19.25 -7.84
N VAL A 120 -1.56 20.05 -7.74
CA VAL A 120 -0.50 19.90 -6.73
C VAL A 120 -1.06 20.02 -5.31
N TRP A 121 -1.97 20.96 -5.07
CA TRP A 121 -2.64 21.08 -3.78
C TRP A 121 -3.50 19.87 -3.45
N GLN A 122 -4.28 19.37 -4.41
CA GLN A 122 -5.09 18.15 -4.24
C GLN A 122 -4.22 16.92 -3.99
N ILE A 123 -3.09 16.78 -4.70
CA ILE A 123 -2.12 15.73 -4.42
C ILE A 123 -1.61 15.80 -2.98
N GLN A 124 -1.26 17.00 -2.50
CA GLN A 124 -0.82 17.18 -1.12
C GLN A 124 -1.89 16.82 -0.10
N GLN A 125 -3.17 17.15 -0.38
CA GLN A 125 -4.28 16.70 0.46
C GLN A 125 -4.40 15.17 0.42
N TYR A 126 -4.32 14.57 -0.76
CA TYR A 126 -4.42 13.12 -0.93
C TYR A 126 -3.32 12.37 -0.16
N VAL A 127 -2.05 12.77 -0.30
CA VAL A 127 -0.92 12.12 0.37
C VAL A 127 -0.81 12.41 1.86
N SER A 128 -1.59 13.36 2.39
CA SER A 128 -1.70 13.60 3.84
C SER A 128 -2.60 12.59 4.55
N HIS A 129 -3.22 11.68 3.80
CA HIS A 129 -4.12 10.66 4.32
C HIS A 129 -3.66 9.28 3.86
N ILE A 130 -3.99 8.27 4.65
CA ILE A 130 -3.90 6.86 4.25
C ILE A 130 -5.28 6.45 3.73
N HIS A 131 -5.32 5.93 2.50
CA HIS A 131 -6.53 5.44 1.87
C HIS A 131 -6.59 3.91 2.00
N PHE A 132 -7.62 3.39 2.64
CA PHE A 132 -7.81 1.98 2.86
C PHE A 132 -9.25 1.58 2.51
N GLY A 133 -9.46 1.06 1.30
CA GLY A 133 -10.78 0.80 0.77
C GLY A 133 -11.64 2.07 0.76
N SER A 134 -12.79 2.05 1.46
CA SER A 134 -13.68 3.22 1.61
C SER A 134 -13.29 4.16 2.76
N TYR A 135 -12.25 3.83 3.51
CA TYR A 135 -11.81 4.63 4.65
C TYR A 135 -10.63 5.52 4.29
N THR A 136 -10.63 6.72 4.88
CA THR A 136 -9.53 7.67 4.79
C THR A 136 -9.11 8.05 6.20
N VAL A 137 -7.82 7.95 6.51
CA VAL A 137 -7.26 8.20 7.84
C VAL A 137 -6.16 9.25 7.73
N ASP A 138 -6.18 10.22 8.62
CA ASP A 138 -5.14 11.26 8.71
C ASP A 138 -3.81 10.65 9.11
N ILE A 139 -2.74 11.04 8.41
CA ILE A 139 -1.36 10.74 8.84
C ILE A 139 -1.02 11.66 10.00
N LEU A 140 -0.80 11.09 11.17
CA LEU A 140 -0.43 11.84 12.36
C LEU A 140 1.08 12.07 12.42
N GLU A 141 1.51 13.31 12.68
CA GLU A 141 2.94 13.70 12.71
C GLU A 141 3.79 12.91 13.73
N ASN A 142 3.16 12.43 14.79
CA ASN A 142 3.83 11.68 15.87
C ASN A 142 3.74 10.16 15.72
N VAL A 143 3.16 9.67 14.63
CA VAL A 143 3.10 8.24 14.32
C VAL A 143 4.08 7.96 13.16
N PRO A 144 5.08 7.09 13.35
CA PRO A 144 5.99 6.72 12.28
C PRO A 144 5.24 6.12 11.10
N VAL A 145 5.53 6.59 9.90
CA VAL A 145 5.03 5.97 8.68
C VAL A 145 5.90 4.77 8.31
N ASN A 146 5.33 3.84 7.56
CA ASN A 146 6.05 2.71 7.01
C ASN A 146 7.20 3.21 6.09
N PRO A 147 8.46 2.84 6.35
CA PRO A 147 9.61 3.29 5.59
C PRO A 147 9.81 2.53 4.27
N TYR A 148 9.03 1.49 4.00
CA TYR A 148 9.19 0.67 2.80
C TYR A 148 8.73 1.42 1.55
N ASP A 149 9.56 1.38 0.48
CA ASP A 149 9.17 1.90 -0.83
C ASP A 149 8.18 0.92 -1.48
N PRO A 150 6.96 1.35 -1.81
CA PRO A 150 5.96 0.49 -2.45
C PRO A 150 6.43 -0.18 -3.75
N GLN A 151 7.40 0.43 -4.45
CA GLN A 151 7.93 -0.08 -5.72
C GLN A 151 8.85 -1.30 -5.54
N ASN A 152 9.33 -1.53 -4.33
CA ASN A 152 10.15 -2.69 -4.01
C ASN A 152 9.33 -3.93 -3.63
N PHE A 153 8.00 -3.84 -3.55
CA PHE A 153 7.15 -5.00 -3.42
C PHE A 153 6.94 -5.65 -4.78
N VAL A 154 7.36 -6.88 -4.93
CA VAL A 154 7.29 -7.66 -6.17
C VAL A 154 6.41 -8.88 -5.95
N LEU A 155 5.37 -9.04 -6.76
CA LEU A 155 4.51 -10.23 -6.76
C LEU A 155 5.04 -11.24 -7.76
N GLU A 156 5.50 -12.38 -7.28
CA GLU A 156 5.94 -13.52 -8.11
C GLU A 156 4.98 -14.69 -7.90
N GLY A 157 4.11 -14.93 -8.87
CA GLY A 157 3.02 -15.89 -8.72
C GLY A 157 1.99 -15.38 -7.72
N ASP A 158 1.88 -16.05 -6.57
CA ASP A 158 1.01 -15.71 -5.44
C ASP A 158 1.78 -15.19 -4.21
N ARG A 159 3.09 -14.99 -4.34
CA ARG A 159 3.98 -14.58 -3.25
C ARG A 159 4.48 -13.16 -3.46
N MET A 160 4.33 -12.33 -2.42
CA MET A 160 4.86 -10.98 -2.37
C MET A 160 6.23 -11.00 -1.70
N THR A 161 7.24 -10.41 -2.36
CA THR A 161 8.58 -10.21 -1.81
C THR A 161 8.93 -8.73 -1.76
N TYR A 162 9.84 -8.35 -0.87
CA TYR A 162 10.38 -7.00 -0.81
C TYR A 162 11.86 -6.99 -1.22
N THR A 163 12.18 -6.21 -2.25
CA THR A 163 13.52 -6.18 -2.87
C THR A 163 14.38 -4.98 -2.44
N GLY A 164 13.97 -4.25 -1.40
CA GLY A 164 14.73 -3.11 -0.86
C GLY A 164 16.08 -3.53 -0.30
N GLU A 165 17.10 -2.68 -0.49
CA GLU A 165 18.47 -2.95 -0.07
C GLU A 165 18.56 -3.18 1.45
N GLY A 166 19.23 -4.24 1.88
CA GLY A 166 19.44 -4.59 3.29
C GLY A 166 18.22 -5.17 3.99
N MET A 167 17.19 -5.57 3.24
CA MET A 167 15.98 -6.22 3.76
C MET A 167 15.91 -7.67 3.29
N GLU A 168 15.38 -8.51 4.16
CA GLU A 168 15.06 -9.91 3.85
C GLU A 168 13.56 -10.11 4.01
N THR A 169 12.96 -10.90 3.13
CA THR A 169 11.53 -11.23 3.19
C THR A 169 11.36 -12.61 3.81
N ALA A 170 10.60 -12.72 4.88
CA ALA A 170 10.14 -13.98 5.45
C ALA A 170 8.68 -14.22 5.06
N LEU A 171 8.37 -15.43 4.62
CA LEU A 171 7.02 -15.84 4.26
C LEU A 171 6.36 -16.55 5.44
N GLY A 172 5.23 -16.06 5.90
CA GLY A 172 4.51 -16.64 7.02
C GLY A 172 3.07 -16.97 6.71
N VAL A 173 2.49 -17.79 7.59
CA VAL A 173 1.06 -18.12 7.57
C VAL A 173 0.45 -17.85 8.94
N ASP A 174 -0.81 -17.40 8.97
CA ASP A 174 -1.60 -17.44 10.18
C ASP A 174 -2.61 -18.59 10.11
N VAL A 175 -2.73 -19.34 11.21
CA VAL A 175 -3.55 -20.52 11.25
C VAL A 175 -4.37 -20.66 12.54
N SER A 176 -5.49 -21.34 12.40
CA SER A 176 -6.40 -21.70 13.48
C SER A 176 -7.08 -23.04 13.16
N SER A 177 -8.05 -23.44 13.96
CA SER A 177 -8.90 -24.59 13.65
C SER A 177 -9.66 -24.48 12.30
N TYR A 178 -9.78 -23.30 11.72
CA TYR A 178 -10.43 -23.10 10.42
C TYR A 178 -9.65 -23.70 9.25
N GLN A 179 -8.33 -23.79 9.34
CA GLN A 179 -7.49 -24.41 8.31
C GLN A 179 -7.50 -25.96 8.39
N GLY A 180 -8.08 -26.52 9.46
CA GLY A 180 -8.08 -27.97 9.68
C GLY A 180 -6.68 -28.50 10.04
N SER A 181 -6.33 -29.69 9.54
CA SER A 181 -5.02 -30.29 9.79
C SER A 181 -4.02 -29.78 8.76
N VAL A 182 -2.93 -29.20 9.24
CA VAL A 182 -1.82 -28.67 8.42
C VAL A 182 -0.67 -29.69 8.38
N ASP A 183 -0.14 -29.93 7.19
CA ASP A 183 1.09 -30.70 6.98
C ASP A 183 2.28 -29.74 7.08
N TRP A 184 2.80 -29.58 8.28
CA TRP A 184 3.83 -28.60 8.59
C TRP A 184 5.18 -28.89 7.93
N GLU A 185 5.52 -30.16 7.72
CA GLU A 185 6.73 -30.54 6.98
C GLU A 185 6.65 -30.03 5.53
N LYS A 186 5.50 -30.24 4.87
CA LYS A 186 5.31 -29.71 3.51
C LYS A 186 5.24 -28.20 3.47
N ALA A 187 4.66 -27.55 4.46
CA ALA A 187 4.64 -26.09 4.53
C ALA A 187 6.07 -25.52 4.59
N ALA A 188 6.93 -26.11 5.42
CA ALA A 188 8.34 -25.74 5.51
C ALA A 188 9.10 -26.02 4.21
N GLU A 189 8.87 -27.21 3.58
CA GLU A 189 9.47 -27.54 2.29
C GLU A 189 9.04 -26.60 1.16
N ASP A 190 7.82 -26.04 1.24
CA ASP A 190 7.28 -25.06 0.29
C ASP A 190 7.78 -23.61 0.56
N GLY A 191 8.64 -23.44 1.57
CA GLY A 191 9.31 -22.18 1.87
C GLY A 191 8.51 -21.25 2.77
N ILE A 192 7.67 -21.80 3.65
CA ILE A 192 7.13 -21.06 4.79
C ILE A 192 8.20 -20.95 5.85
N ASP A 193 8.51 -19.74 6.32
CA ASP A 193 9.54 -19.45 7.32
C ASP A 193 8.95 -19.41 8.73
N PHE A 194 7.73 -18.92 8.88
CA PHE A 194 7.10 -18.78 10.21
C PHE A 194 5.59 -19.02 10.21
N ALA A 195 5.05 -19.28 11.40
CA ALA A 195 3.62 -19.42 11.63
C ALA A 195 3.14 -18.57 12.81
N MET A 196 2.03 -17.85 12.62
CA MET A 196 1.25 -17.23 13.69
C MET A 196 0.05 -18.11 13.99
N ILE A 197 -0.02 -18.68 15.20
CA ILE A 197 -0.98 -19.71 15.56
C ILE A 197 -1.99 -19.19 16.57
N ARG A 198 -3.28 -19.34 16.28
CA ARG A 198 -4.31 -18.90 17.21
C ARG A 198 -4.31 -19.76 18.46
N VAL A 199 -4.04 -19.13 19.61
CA VAL A 199 -4.13 -19.80 20.92
C VAL A 199 -5.57 -20.06 21.30
N GLY A 200 -6.44 -19.08 21.07
CA GLY A 200 -7.83 -19.15 21.48
C GLY A 200 -8.60 -17.89 21.12
N TYR A 201 -9.76 -17.76 21.67
CA TYR A 201 -10.65 -16.64 21.44
C TYR A 201 -11.61 -16.42 22.61
N ARG A 202 -12.11 -15.18 22.74
CA ARG A 202 -13.29 -14.92 23.57
C ARG A 202 -14.54 -15.09 22.70
N GLY A 203 -15.48 -15.91 23.16
CA GLY A 203 -16.74 -16.16 22.45
C GLY A 203 -17.63 -14.91 22.38
N TYR A 204 -18.44 -14.86 21.33
CA TYR A 204 -19.46 -13.81 21.20
C TYR A 204 -20.58 -13.98 22.22
N GLY A 205 -21.16 -12.85 22.64
CA GLY A 205 -22.33 -12.80 23.50
C GLY A 205 -22.01 -12.42 24.94
N GLN A 206 -23.04 -12.35 25.78
CA GLN A 206 -22.94 -11.82 27.16
C GLN A 206 -22.09 -12.66 28.11
N GLU A 207 -21.87 -13.94 27.78
CA GLU A 207 -21.04 -14.82 28.64
C GLU A 207 -19.55 -14.68 28.37
N GLY A 208 -19.15 -14.23 27.17
CA GLY A 208 -17.77 -13.92 26.78
C GLY A 208 -16.73 -14.96 27.22
N LYS A 209 -17.00 -16.26 27.08
CA LYS A 209 -16.10 -17.31 27.58
C LYS A 209 -14.80 -17.36 26.83
N LEU A 210 -13.70 -17.50 27.54
CA LEU A 210 -12.40 -17.82 26.99
C LEU A 210 -12.37 -19.27 26.52
N MET A 211 -11.91 -19.50 25.29
CA MET A 211 -11.87 -20.80 24.68
C MET A 211 -10.53 -21.01 23.98
N GLU A 212 -9.86 -22.13 24.29
CA GLU A 212 -8.69 -22.58 23.55
C GLU A 212 -9.10 -22.98 22.11
N ASP A 213 -8.29 -22.63 21.12
CA ASP A 213 -8.49 -23.12 19.76
C ASP A 213 -8.23 -24.62 19.71
N THR A 214 -9.15 -25.37 19.13
CA THR A 214 -9.10 -26.84 19.13
C THR A 214 -7.92 -27.42 18.37
N ALA A 215 -7.29 -26.67 17.47
CA ALA A 215 -6.11 -27.07 16.73
C ALA A 215 -4.82 -26.44 17.29
N PHE A 216 -4.89 -25.63 18.36
CA PHE A 216 -3.75 -24.88 18.86
C PHE A 216 -2.54 -25.76 19.16
N ARG A 217 -2.72 -26.80 19.98
CA ARG A 217 -1.61 -27.66 20.41
C ARG A 217 -0.97 -28.42 19.26
N ASP A 218 -1.78 -28.96 18.36
CA ASP A 218 -1.32 -29.72 17.20
C ASP A 218 -0.57 -28.80 16.22
N ASN A 219 -1.10 -27.61 15.96
CA ASN A 219 -0.45 -26.65 15.09
C ASN A 219 0.87 -26.13 15.69
N LEU A 220 0.88 -25.78 16.99
CA LEU A 220 2.07 -25.28 17.66
C LEU A 220 3.20 -26.33 17.65
N GLN A 221 2.88 -27.55 18.06
CA GLN A 221 3.89 -28.63 18.09
C GLN A 221 4.36 -28.97 16.68
N GLY A 222 3.42 -29.08 15.72
CA GLY A 222 3.76 -29.42 14.34
C GLY A 222 4.66 -28.38 13.67
N ALA A 223 4.38 -27.08 13.86
CA ALA A 223 5.21 -26.01 13.32
C ALA A 223 6.62 -26.01 13.95
N LEU A 224 6.72 -26.16 15.28
CA LEU A 224 8.00 -26.26 15.97
C LEU A 224 8.81 -27.49 15.54
N ASP A 225 8.17 -28.65 15.40
CA ASP A 225 8.82 -29.88 14.94
C ASP A 225 9.32 -29.78 13.50
N ALA A 226 8.61 -29.01 12.64
CA ALA A 226 9.03 -28.70 11.29
C ALA A 226 10.14 -27.62 11.22
N GLY A 227 10.56 -27.04 12.35
CA GLY A 227 11.62 -26.05 12.45
C GLY A 227 11.22 -24.64 12.03
N LEU A 228 9.93 -24.35 11.98
CA LEU A 228 9.42 -22.99 11.69
C LEU A 228 9.60 -22.08 12.90
N GLU A 229 9.79 -20.78 12.64
CA GLU A 229 9.64 -19.77 13.67
C GLU A 229 8.16 -19.61 14.03
N VAL A 230 7.85 -19.50 15.32
CA VAL A 230 6.45 -19.49 15.78
C VAL A 230 6.16 -18.26 16.62
N GLY A 231 5.02 -17.65 16.32
CA GLY A 231 4.31 -16.73 17.17
C GLY A 231 2.89 -17.18 17.41
N VAL A 232 2.20 -16.52 18.31
CA VAL A 232 0.80 -16.85 18.60
C VAL A 232 -0.07 -15.60 18.58
N TYR A 233 -1.38 -15.78 18.41
CA TYR A 233 -2.34 -14.70 18.53
C TYR A 233 -3.62 -15.16 19.23
N PHE A 234 -4.33 -14.21 19.81
CA PHE A 234 -5.63 -14.44 20.43
C PHE A 234 -6.71 -13.59 19.77
N PHE A 235 -7.87 -14.17 19.51
CA PHE A 235 -8.99 -13.42 18.95
C PHE A 235 -9.78 -12.76 20.09
N SER A 236 -9.39 -11.53 20.40
CA SER A 236 -9.95 -10.74 21.49
C SER A 236 -11.36 -10.21 21.18
N GLN A 237 -12.23 -10.23 22.20
CA GLN A 237 -13.53 -9.55 22.24
C GLN A 237 -13.66 -8.70 23.51
N ALA A 238 -12.57 -8.42 24.20
CA ALA A 238 -12.56 -7.64 25.43
C ALA A 238 -13.04 -6.19 25.14
N ILE A 239 -13.96 -5.73 25.96
CA ILE A 239 -14.48 -4.35 25.94
C ILE A 239 -14.16 -3.60 27.24
N THR A 240 -13.51 -4.28 28.20
CA THR A 240 -13.03 -3.69 29.44
C THR A 240 -11.58 -4.07 29.68
N GLU A 241 -10.89 -3.30 30.53
CA GLU A 241 -9.51 -3.61 30.94
C GLU A 241 -9.41 -4.94 31.70
N GLU A 242 -10.42 -5.27 32.48
CA GLU A 242 -10.48 -6.53 33.23
C GLU A 242 -10.55 -7.72 32.29
N GLU A 243 -11.44 -7.67 31.28
CA GLU A 243 -11.54 -8.71 30.26
C GLU A 243 -10.25 -8.85 29.43
N ALA A 244 -9.59 -7.76 29.09
CA ALA A 244 -8.31 -7.80 28.40
C ALA A 244 -7.20 -8.47 29.23
N ARG A 245 -7.19 -8.25 30.54
CA ARG A 245 -6.27 -8.91 31.46
C ARG A 245 -6.55 -10.41 31.56
N GLU A 246 -7.82 -10.80 31.67
CA GLU A 246 -8.22 -12.22 31.64
C GLU A 246 -7.76 -12.92 30.36
N GLU A 247 -7.90 -12.27 29.20
CA GLU A 247 -7.42 -12.81 27.92
C GLU A 247 -5.91 -12.98 27.91
N ALA A 248 -5.18 -12.00 28.41
CA ALA A 248 -3.72 -12.06 28.50
C ALA A 248 -3.26 -13.19 29.45
N ASP A 249 -3.86 -13.30 30.63
CA ASP A 249 -3.55 -14.36 31.59
C ASP A 249 -3.84 -15.74 30.99
N PHE A 250 -4.95 -15.90 30.30
CA PHE A 250 -5.31 -17.14 29.60
C PHE A 250 -4.29 -17.52 28.54
N VAL A 251 -3.84 -16.56 27.72
CA VAL A 251 -2.80 -16.81 26.71
C VAL A 251 -1.49 -17.22 27.39
N LEU A 252 -1.04 -16.49 28.40
CA LEU A 252 0.20 -16.80 29.11
C LEU A 252 0.19 -18.19 29.73
N GLU A 253 -0.95 -18.65 30.28
CA GLU A 253 -1.08 -20.00 30.82
C GLU A 253 -0.95 -21.07 29.71
N LEU A 254 -1.53 -20.83 28.53
CA LEU A 254 -1.52 -21.80 27.44
C LEU A 254 -0.16 -21.92 26.73
N ILE A 255 0.62 -20.85 26.70
CA ILE A 255 1.95 -20.84 26.06
C ILE A 255 3.10 -21.11 27.04
N ASP A 256 2.81 -21.32 28.32
CA ASP A 256 3.85 -21.61 29.31
C ASP A 256 4.66 -22.85 28.93
N GLY A 257 5.98 -22.70 28.93
CA GLY A 257 6.93 -23.76 28.58
C GLY A 257 7.23 -23.90 27.09
N TYR A 258 6.62 -23.09 26.22
CA TYR A 258 7.01 -23.03 24.80
C TYR A 258 8.00 -21.89 24.56
N ASP A 259 8.99 -22.13 23.67
CA ASP A 259 9.93 -21.12 23.21
C ASP A 259 9.41 -20.53 21.89
N LEU A 260 8.85 -19.31 21.98
CA LEU A 260 8.25 -18.61 20.84
C LEU A 260 9.22 -17.57 20.31
N THR A 261 9.36 -17.49 18.98
CA THR A 261 10.24 -16.54 18.30
C THR A 261 9.60 -15.14 18.24
N TYR A 262 8.31 -15.10 17.99
CA TYR A 262 7.56 -13.83 17.85
C TYR A 262 6.71 -13.54 19.08
N PRO A 263 6.43 -12.25 19.34
CA PRO A 263 5.53 -11.86 20.43
C PRO A 263 4.07 -12.31 20.14
N VAL A 264 3.27 -12.24 21.19
CA VAL A 264 1.82 -12.47 21.13
C VAL A 264 1.13 -11.25 20.54
#